data_41e4db0e4b6d5b73994dfdc6265b40d0
#
_entry.id   41e4db0e4b6d5b73994dfdc6265b40d0
#
_cell.length_a   1.000
_cell.length_b   1.000
_cell.length_c   1.000
_cell.angle_alpha   90.00
_cell.angle_beta   90.00
_cell.angle_gamma   90.00
#
_symmetry.space_group_name_H-M   'P 1'
#
loop_
_entity.id
_entity.type
_entity.pdbx_description
1 polymer ?
#
loop_
_entity_poly.entity_id
_entity_poly.type
_entity_poly.pdbx_seq_one_letter_code
_entity_poly.pdbx_strand_id
1 'polypeptide(L)'
;MSEVEMKKLLFIFGTRPEFIKVYPVIQEAKRQGNPIVLVNTGQHKEMLNELLDEFSVEVDYDLKIMEKYSGLSEIVAGSISGLDPIIKKEQPDVILVHGDTAATLAGSLVAYFNQIKLAHIEAGLRTYNKFSPFPEEMNRQIVGLMADYHFTPTKMTKENLLKEGKPKNQVFVVGNSAIDMFQYTLKGDYTNEALSWQADKKMILVTAHRRENLSDLEEIFEGIAEIADEFKETHKIIYPIHMNPLVRQAA
;
A
#
# COMPACT_ATOMS: atom_id res chain seq x y z
N MET A 1 -18.98 -16.77 -27.06
CA MET A 1 -18.20 -16.13 -25.97
C MET A 1 -17.29 -15.13 -26.67
N SER A 2 -17.49 -13.82 -26.44
CA SER A 2 -16.54 -12.81 -26.95
C SER A 2 -15.18 -13.09 -26.33
N GLU A 3 -14.14 -13.22 -27.13
CA GLU A 3 -12.76 -13.23 -26.65
C GLU A 3 -12.59 -11.98 -25.79
N VAL A 4 -12.23 -12.16 -24.53
CA VAL A 4 -11.87 -11.04 -23.65
C VAL A 4 -10.51 -10.56 -24.17
N GLU A 5 -10.50 -9.38 -24.75
CA GLU A 5 -9.26 -8.77 -25.26
C GLU A 5 -8.30 -8.55 -24.08
N MET A 6 -7.14 -9.21 -24.16
CA MET A 6 -6.10 -9.11 -23.13
C MET A 6 -5.51 -7.71 -23.13
N LYS A 7 -5.42 -7.09 -21.96
CA LYS A 7 -4.87 -5.75 -21.78
C LYS A 7 -3.51 -5.80 -21.12
N LYS A 8 -2.54 -5.05 -21.63
CA LYS A 8 -1.24 -4.89 -21.01
C LYS A 8 -1.36 -3.93 -19.83
N LEU A 9 -1.09 -4.44 -18.63
CA LEU A 9 -1.23 -3.74 -17.37
C LEU A 9 0.15 -3.36 -16.82
N LEU A 10 0.35 -2.09 -16.44
CA LEU A 10 1.57 -1.62 -15.81
C LEU A 10 1.25 -1.18 -14.38
N PHE A 11 1.85 -1.83 -13.42
CA PHE A 11 1.71 -1.53 -11.98
C PHE A 11 2.87 -0.68 -11.51
N ILE A 12 2.56 0.44 -10.85
CA ILE A 12 3.55 1.32 -10.22
C ILE A 12 3.35 1.29 -8.71
N PHE A 13 4.42 0.99 -7.98
CA PHE A 13 4.47 1.03 -6.53
C PHE A 13 5.89 1.40 -6.08
N GLY A 14 6.06 1.82 -4.82
CA GLY A 14 7.38 2.21 -4.31
C GLY A 14 7.55 1.92 -2.83
N THR A 15 6.46 1.50 -2.15
CA THR A 15 6.47 1.23 -0.72
C THR A 15 5.93 -0.16 -0.41
N ARG A 16 6.34 -0.69 0.74
CA ARG A 16 5.83 -1.96 1.27
C ARG A 16 4.30 -2.02 1.39
N PRO A 17 3.60 -1.01 1.96
CA PRO A 17 2.14 -1.03 2.03
C PRO A 17 1.44 -1.04 0.67
N GLU A 18 1.99 -0.35 -0.32
CA GLU A 18 1.47 -0.41 -1.69
C GLU A 18 1.59 -1.82 -2.27
N PHE A 19 2.78 -2.42 -2.17
CA PHE A 19 3.02 -3.76 -2.69
C PHE A 19 2.06 -4.80 -2.07
N ILE A 20 1.91 -4.81 -0.75
CA ILE A 20 0.98 -5.70 -0.04
C ILE A 20 -0.43 -5.62 -0.65
N LYS A 21 -0.88 -4.43 -1.02
CA LYS A 21 -2.24 -4.21 -1.52
C LYS A 21 -2.38 -4.40 -3.04
N VAL A 22 -1.31 -4.21 -3.82
CA VAL A 22 -1.37 -4.48 -5.26
C VAL A 22 -1.05 -5.94 -5.61
N TYR A 23 -0.34 -6.67 -4.76
CA TYR A 23 0.06 -8.05 -5.02
C TYR A 23 -1.12 -8.98 -5.35
N PRO A 24 -2.23 -9.00 -4.61
CA PRO A 24 -3.40 -9.82 -4.98
C PRO A 24 -3.97 -9.44 -6.35
N VAL A 25 -3.95 -8.16 -6.71
CA VAL A 25 -4.42 -7.68 -8.02
C VAL A 25 -3.47 -8.13 -9.13
N ILE A 26 -2.16 -8.10 -8.90
CA ILE A 26 -1.15 -8.64 -9.82
C ILE A 26 -1.37 -10.14 -10.06
N GLN A 27 -1.58 -10.91 -8.98
CA GLN A 27 -1.80 -12.35 -9.10
C GLN A 27 -3.07 -12.67 -9.88
N GLU A 28 -4.17 -11.95 -9.64
CA GLU A 28 -5.41 -12.13 -10.38
C GLU A 28 -5.24 -11.74 -11.86
N ALA A 29 -4.55 -10.65 -12.16
CA ALA A 29 -4.26 -10.23 -13.52
C ALA A 29 -3.41 -11.28 -14.29
N LYS A 30 -2.41 -11.86 -13.61
CA LYS A 30 -1.62 -12.99 -14.15
C LYS A 30 -2.49 -14.23 -14.38
N ARG A 31 -3.36 -14.57 -13.43
CA ARG A 31 -4.28 -15.72 -13.55
C ARG A 31 -5.23 -15.57 -14.74
N GLN A 32 -5.63 -14.35 -15.05
CA GLN A 32 -6.44 -14.04 -16.23
C GLN A 32 -5.64 -13.98 -17.52
N GLY A 33 -4.30 -14.11 -17.47
CA GLY A 33 -3.40 -14.13 -18.63
C GLY A 33 -3.04 -12.75 -19.17
N ASN A 34 -3.33 -11.66 -18.47
CA ASN A 34 -2.93 -10.32 -18.92
C ASN A 34 -1.41 -10.15 -18.91
N PRO A 35 -0.80 -9.56 -19.97
CA PRO A 35 0.58 -9.11 -19.93
C PRO A 35 0.78 -8.06 -18.84
N ILE A 36 1.82 -8.22 -18.01
CA ILE A 36 2.06 -7.37 -16.85
C ILE A 36 3.46 -6.77 -16.90
N VAL A 37 3.57 -5.52 -16.52
CA VAL A 37 4.83 -4.82 -16.26
C VAL A 37 4.82 -4.29 -14.83
N LEU A 38 5.85 -4.59 -14.04
CA LEU A 38 6.01 -4.16 -12.66
C LEU A 38 7.11 -3.12 -12.54
N VAL A 39 6.77 -1.94 -12.02
CA VAL A 39 7.71 -0.84 -11.83
C VAL A 39 7.78 -0.47 -10.35
N ASN A 40 8.94 -0.71 -9.74
CA ASN A 40 9.27 -0.22 -8.41
C ASN A 40 9.93 1.15 -8.51
N THR A 41 9.38 2.17 -7.85
CA THR A 41 10.05 3.48 -7.76
C THR A 41 11.18 3.48 -6.74
N GLY A 42 11.22 2.52 -5.82
CA GLY A 42 12.28 2.39 -4.81
C GLY A 42 12.17 3.43 -3.70
N GLN A 43 10.96 3.75 -3.27
CA GLN A 43 10.73 4.67 -2.15
C GLN A 43 11.01 3.99 -0.78
N HIS A 44 10.83 2.66 -0.64
CA HIS A 44 11.21 1.87 0.53
C HIS A 44 12.13 0.72 0.08
N LYS A 45 13.45 0.87 0.26
CA LYS A 45 14.42 -0.07 -0.29
C LYS A 45 14.41 -1.43 0.42
N GLU A 46 14.77 -1.47 1.69
CA GLU A 46 14.99 -2.74 2.43
C GLU A 46 13.69 -3.50 2.67
N MET A 47 12.71 -2.87 3.29
CA MET A 47 11.44 -3.50 3.65
C MET A 47 10.59 -3.96 2.45
N LEU A 48 10.74 -3.33 1.28
CA LEU A 48 10.04 -3.75 0.08
C LEU A 48 10.76 -4.93 -0.59
N ASN A 49 12.09 -4.89 -0.65
CA ASN A 49 12.89 -5.97 -1.24
C ASN A 49 12.69 -7.30 -0.49
N GLU A 50 12.66 -7.28 0.85
CA GLU A 50 12.35 -8.46 1.66
C GLU A 50 11.01 -9.12 1.25
N LEU A 51 9.99 -8.31 0.97
CA LEU A 51 8.70 -8.84 0.52
C LEU A 51 8.75 -9.33 -0.93
N LEU A 52 9.43 -8.62 -1.82
CA LEU A 52 9.60 -9.08 -3.21
C LEU A 52 10.29 -10.45 -3.25
N ASP A 53 11.32 -10.62 -2.42
CA ASP A 53 12.05 -11.89 -2.29
C ASP A 53 11.15 -12.98 -1.68
N GLU A 54 10.43 -12.69 -0.58
CA GLU A 54 9.52 -13.64 0.08
C GLU A 54 8.44 -14.18 -0.88
N PHE A 55 7.88 -13.29 -1.71
CA PHE A 55 6.85 -13.66 -2.69
C PHE A 55 7.41 -14.04 -4.05
N SER A 56 8.74 -14.11 -4.21
CA SER A 56 9.44 -14.43 -5.46
C SER A 56 8.93 -13.56 -6.63
N VAL A 57 8.83 -12.25 -6.39
CA VAL A 57 8.39 -11.27 -7.39
C VAL A 57 9.59 -10.53 -7.93
N GLU A 58 9.88 -10.72 -9.21
CA GLU A 58 10.83 -9.90 -9.94
C GLU A 58 10.10 -8.69 -10.54
N VAL A 59 10.68 -7.50 -10.35
CA VAL A 59 10.20 -6.27 -10.98
C VAL A 59 10.91 -6.06 -12.30
N ASP A 60 10.18 -5.62 -13.33
CA ASP A 60 10.77 -5.34 -14.65
C ASP A 60 11.64 -4.09 -14.63
N TYR A 61 11.30 -3.13 -13.74
CA TYR A 61 12.03 -1.87 -13.59
C TYR A 61 12.12 -1.46 -12.13
N ASP A 62 13.33 -1.08 -11.69
CA ASP A 62 13.59 -0.49 -10.37
C ASP A 62 14.30 0.87 -10.53
N LEU A 63 13.61 1.95 -10.18
CA LEU A 63 14.10 3.32 -10.36
C LEU A 63 15.06 3.79 -9.27
N LYS A 64 15.03 3.16 -8.10
CA LYS A 64 15.89 3.46 -6.94
C LYS A 64 15.87 4.96 -6.57
N ILE A 65 14.68 5.55 -6.50
CA ILE A 65 14.50 7.00 -6.35
C ILE A 65 15.13 7.52 -5.05
N MET A 66 14.97 6.80 -3.93
CA MET A 66 15.52 7.21 -2.63
C MET A 66 17.04 7.12 -2.53
N GLU A 67 17.72 6.48 -3.47
CA GLU A 67 19.19 6.51 -3.55
C GLU A 67 19.70 7.82 -4.15
N LYS A 68 18.83 8.55 -4.86
CA LYS A 68 19.20 9.75 -5.63
C LYS A 68 18.59 11.03 -5.05
N TYR A 69 17.47 10.93 -4.35
CA TYR A 69 16.65 12.07 -3.95
C TYR A 69 16.14 11.91 -2.52
N SER A 70 15.99 13.02 -1.80
CA SER A 70 15.52 13.02 -0.40
C SER A 70 14.33 13.94 -0.12
N GLY A 71 14.14 14.99 -0.92
CA GLY A 71 13.03 15.94 -0.81
C GLY A 71 11.78 15.45 -1.55
N LEU A 72 10.59 15.75 -1.03
CA LEU A 72 9.31 15.37 -1.67
C LEU A 72 9.24 15.80 -3.14
N SER A 73 9.62 17.04 -3.45
CA SER A 73 9.61 17.55 -4.81
C SER A 73 10.59 16.81 -5.72
N GLU A 74 11.77 16.49 -5.21
CA GLU A 74 12.79 15.75 -5.94
C GLU A 74 12.36 14.30 -6.21
N ILE A 75 11.74 13.66 -5.21
CA ILE A 75 11.19 12.30 -5.33
C ILE A 75 10.12 12.24 -6.42
N VAL A 76 9.18 13.20 -6.43
CA VAL A 76 8.13 13.25 -7.45
C VAL A 76 8.73 13.53 -8.83
N ALA A 77 9.60 14.53 -8.95
CA ALA A 77 10.23 14.87 -10.22
C ALA A 77 11.10 13.74 -10.78
N GLY A 78 11.90 13.10 -9.92
CA GLY A 78 12.71 11.94 -10.28
C GLY A 78 11.87 10.73 -10.69
N SER A 79 10.76 10.49 -9.99
CA SER A 79 9.81 9.42 -10.36
C SER A 79 9.17 9.68 -11.72
N ILE A 80 8.74 10.91 -12.00
CA ILE A 80 8.19 11.28 -13.31
C ILE A 80 9.23 11.04 -14.41
N SER A 81 10.46 11.55 -14.21
CA SER A 81 11.54 11.43 -15.20
C SER A 81 11.97 9.97 -15.44
N GLY A 82 11.88 9.12 -14.41
CA GLY A 82 12.20 7.69 -14.53
C GLY A 82 11.06 6.87 -15.17
N LEU A 83 9.81 7.21 -14.87
CA LEU A 83 8.63 6.49 -15.39
C LEU A 83 8.33 6.79 -16.86
N ASP A 84 8.47 8.02 -17.30
CA ASP A 84 8.09 8.45 -18.66
C ASP A 84 8.75 7.61 -19.79
N PRO A 85 10.08 7.37 -19.78
CA PRO A 85 10.70 6.54 -20.81
C PRO A 85 10.24 5.06 -20.75
N ILE A 86 9.93 4.55 -19.56
CA ILE A 86 9.42 3.18 -19.39
C ILE A 86 8.03 3.08 -20.02
N ILE A 87 7.14 4.00 -19.71
CA ILE A 87 5.77 4.01 -20.22
C ILE A 87 5.75 4.16 -21.74
N LYS A 88 6.61 5.02 -22.29
CA LYS A 88 6.77 5.17 -23.75
C LYS A 88 7.29 3.89 -24.42
N LYS A 89 8.16 3.15 -23.76
CA LYS A 89 8.67 1.86 -24.28
C LYS A 89 7.63 0.77 -24.17
N GLU A 90 6.99 0.64 -23.01
CA GLU A 90 6.08 -0.48 -22.71
C GLU A 90 4.69 -0.33 -23.35
N GLN A 91 4.24 0.90 -23.62
CA GLN A 91 2.93 1.20 -24.20
C GLN A 91 1.79 0.40 -23.54
N PRO A 92 1.59 0.50 -22.20
CA PRO A 92 0.53 -0.26 -21.54
C PRO A 92 -0.86 0.28 -21.92
N ASP A 93 -1.86 -0.60 -21.90
CA ASP A 93 -3.27 -0.18 -22.07
C ASP A 93 -3.81 0.54 -20.84
N VAL A 94 -3.35 0.11 -19.64
CA VAL A 94 -3.78 0.67 -18.34
C VAL A 94 -2.60 0.72 -17.40
N ILE A 95 -2.45 1.86 -16.74
CA ILE A 95 -1.53 2.02 -15.60
C ILE A 95 -2.34 1.91 -14.31
N LEU A 96 -1.86 1.09 -13.38
CA LEU A 96 -2.46 0.91 -12.06
C LEU A 96 -1.55 1.52 -10.99
N VAL A 97 -2.14 2.37 -10.15
CA VAL A 97 -1.49 3.00 -8.99
C VAL A 97 -2.32 2.75 -7.74
N HIS A 98 -1.68 2.81 -6.57
CA HIS A 98 -2.34 2.52 -5.30
C HIS A 98 -2.21 3.69 -4.32
N GLY A 99 -3.32 4.08 -3.70
CA GLY A 99 -3.32 5.02 -2.57
C GLY A 99 -2.89 6.43 -2.93
N ASP A 100 -1.87 6.96 -2.27
CA ASP A 100 -1.60 8.39 -2.20
C ASP A 100 -0.12 8.76 -2.04
N THR A 101 0.79 7.85 -2.34
CA THR A 101 2.24 8.08 -2.26
C THR A 101 2.75 9.02 -3.37
N ALA A 102 4.01 9.44 -3.26
CA ALA A 102 4.69 10.17 -4.33
C ALA A 102 4.77 9.33 -5.63
N ALA A 103 4.94 8.01 -5.51
CA ALA A 103 4.92 7.09 -6.64
C ALA A 103 3.56 7.10 -7.37
N THR A 104 2.48 7.06 -6.59
CA THR A 104 1.09 7.15 -7.09
C THR A 104 0.85 8.46 -7.84
N LEU A 105 1.25 9.59 -7.27
CA LEU A 105 1.12 10.91 -7.90
C LEU A 105 1.94 10.99 -9.20
N ALA A 106 3.21 10.59 -9.16
CA ALA A 106 4.09 10.61 -10.33
C ALA A 106 3.57 9.71 -11.46
N GLY A 107 3.15 8.47 -11.12
CA GLY A 107 2.58 7.53 -12.07
C GLY A 107 1.31 8.06 -12.74
N SER A 108 0.46 8.75 -11.97
CA SER A 108 -0.77 9.36 -12.48
C SER A 108 -0.49 10.50 -13.45
N LEU A 109 0.48 11.36 -13.14
CA LEU A 109 0.89 12.45 -14.03
C LEU A 109 1.47 11.91 -15.35
N VAL A 110 2.32 10.88 -15.28
CA VAL A 110 2.91 10.29 -16.49
C VAL A 110 1.85 9.55 -17.33
N ALA A 111 0.88 8.87 -16.69
CA ALA A 111 -0.27 8.28 -17.38
C ALA A 111 -1.05 9.34 -18.17
N TYR A 112 -1.37 10.45 -17.52
CA TYR A 112 -2.09 11.57 -18.13
C TYR A 112 -1.31 12.18 -19.31
N PHE A 113 -0.01 12.46 -19.14
CA PHE A 113 0.83 13.05 -20.19
C PHE A 113 0.98 12.14 -21.42
N ASN A 114 0.95 10.83 -21.23
CA ASN A 114 1.03 9.84 -22.32
C ASN A 114 -0.35 9.38 -22.80
N GLN A 115 -1.45 9.95 -22.30
CA GLN A 115 -2.84 9.64 -22.68
C GLN A 115 -3.20 8.15 -22.47
N ILE A 116 -2.63 7.53 -21.43
CA ILE A 116 -2.88 6.14 -21.06
C ILE A 116 -3.92 6.09 -19.95
N LYS A 117 -4.83 5.11 -20.02
CA LYS A 117 -5.86 4.91 -19.00
C LYS A 117 -5.24 4.66 -17.61
N LEU A 118 -5.80 5.31 -16.60
CA LEU A 118 -5.34 5.24 -15.21
C LEU A 118 -6.38 4.56 -14.33
N ALA A 119 -5.97 3.55 -13.60
CA ALA A 119 -6.76 2.87 -12.58
C ALA A 119 -6.18 3.16 -11.19
N HIS A 120 -7.01 3.70 -10.30
CA HIS A 120 -6.64 4.07 -8.95
C HIS A 120 -7.22 3.06 -7.93
N ILE A 121 -6.34 2.28 -7.31
CA ILE A 121 -6.68 1.31 -6.26
C ILE A 121 -6.67 2.04 -4.90
N GLU A 122 -7.61 1.73 -4.02
CA GLU A 122 -7.87 2.39 -2.74
C GLU A 122 -8.29 3.87 -2.91
N ALA A 123 -9.11 4.12 -3.93
CA ALA A 123 -9.59 5.44 -4.27
C ALA A 123 -10.68 5.96 -3.31
N GLY A 124 -10.80 7.28 -3.21
CA GLY A 124 -11.95 7.94 -2.57
C GLY A 124 -11.84 8.14 -1.05
N LEU A 125 -10.72 7.80 -0.42
CA LEU A 125 -10.44 8.24 0.95
C LEU A 125 -10.28 9.76 0.98
N ARG A 126 -10.92 10.44 1.94
CA ARG A 126 -10.90 11.90 2.08
C ARG A 126 -10.90 12.34 3.53
N THR A 127 -10.07 13.32 3.83
CA THR A 127 -10.17 14.14 5.05
C THR A 127 -10.63 15.54 4.72
N TYR A 128 -10.50 15.96 3.46
CA TYR A 128 -10.72 17.33 2.96
C TYR A 128 -9.85 18.39 3.65
N ASN A 129 -8.85 17.97 4.42
CA ASN A 129 -7.82 18.84 4.96
C ASN A 129 -6.50 18.55 4.24
N LYS A 130 -6.13 19.40 3.27
CA LYS A 130 -4.96 19.20 2.41
C LYS A 130 -3.61 19.05 3.13
N PHE A 131 -3.57 19.35 4.43
CA PHE A 131 -2.39 19.23 5.27
C PHE A 131 -2.49 18.09 6.28
N SER A 132 -3.58 17.28 6.26
CA SER A 132 -3.75 16.18 7.21
C SER A 132 -4.54 15.00 6.58
N PRO A 133 -3.89 13.86 6.32
CA PRO A 133 -2.43 13.64 6.33
C PRO A 133 -1.71 14.41 5.22
N PHE A 134 -0.45 14.76 5.47
CA PHE A 134 0.38 15.48 4.50
C PHE A 134 1.56 14.61 4.05
N PRO A 135 1.83 14.47 2.73
CA PRO A 135 1.16 15.09 1.56
C PRO A 135 -0.02 14.24 1.00
N GLU A 136 -0.42 13.17 1.65
CA GLU A 136 -1.26 12.09 1.15
C GLU A 136 -2.65 12.58 0.72
N GLU A 137 -3.30 13.47 1.50
CA GLU A 137 -4.63 13.93 1.16
C GLU A 137 -4.67 14.66 -0.18
N MET A 138 -3.67 15.51 -0.44
CA MET A 138 -3.60 16.24 -1.70
C MET A 138 -3.25 15.32 -2.87
N ASN A 139 -2.31 14.39 -2.65
CA ASN A 139 -1.95 13.39 -3.65
C ASN A 139 -3.18 12.60 -4.12
N ARG A 140 -3.99 12.05 -3.20
CA ARG A 140 -5.15 11.24 -3.57
C ARG A 140 -6.28 12.04 -4.24
N GLN A 141 -6.43 13.33 -3.91
CA GLN A 141 -7.36 14.20 -4.62
C GLN A 141 -6.91 14.44 -6.07
N ILE A 142 -5.62 14.76 -6.29
CA ILE A 142 -5.06 14.98 -7.62
C ILE A 142 -5.13 13.70 -8.46
N VAL A 143 -4.75 12.55 -7.90
CA VAL A 143 -4.88 11.25 -8.56
C VAL A 143 -6.32 10.95 -8.93
N GLY A 144 -7.26 11.24 -8.00
CA GLY A 144 -8.69 11.10 -8.25
C GLY A 144 -9.21 11.98 -9.40
N LEU A 145 -8.58 13.12 -9.69
CA LEU A 145 -8.94 13.92 -10.86
C LEU A 145 -8.53 13.27 -12.18
N MET A 146 -7.39 12.59 -12.20
CA MET A 146 -6.79 12.02 -13.42
C MET A 146 -7.26 10.60 -13.73
N ALA A 147 -7.69 9.84 -12.71
CA ALA A 147 -8.05 8.43 -12.87
C ALA A 147 -9.32 8.23 -13.73
N ASP A 148 -9.26 7.26 -14.63
CA ASP A 148 -10.40 6.77 -15.43
C ASP A 148 -11.23 5.71 -14.67
N TYR A 149 -10.58 4.92 -13.81
CA TYR A 149 -11.21 3.87 -13.01
C TYR A 149 -10.84 4.02 -11.54
N HIS A 150 -11.84 3.99 -10.67
CA HIS A 150 -11.68 4.15 -9.23
C HIS A 150 -12.13 2.89 -8.51
N PHE A 151 -11.21 2.17 -7.91
CA PHE A 151 -11.48 1.00 -7.08
C PHE A 151 -11.51 1.43 -5.61
N THR A 152 -12.72 1.52 -5.05
CA THR A 152 -12.93 2.08 -3.71
C THR A 152 -13.09 0.98 -2.67
N PRO A 153 -12.51 1.13 -1.46
CA PRO A 153 -12.60 0.11 -0.43
C PRO A 153 -14.00 0.00 0.21
N THR A 154 -14.77 1.08 0.22
CA THR A 154 -16.08 1.12 0.90
C THR A 154 -17.12 1.90 0.11
N LYS A 155 -18.40 1.77 0.51
CA LYS A 155 -19.48 2.60 -0.05
C LYS A 155 -19.28 4.09 0.25
N MET A 156 -18.77 4.42 1.44
CA MET A 156 -18.48 5.80 1.83
C MET A 156 -17.43 6.43 0.91
N THR A 157 -16.35 5.72 0.61
CA THR A 157 -15.29 6.22 -0.29
C THR A 157 -15.79 6.38 -1.73
N LYS A 158 -16.70 5.51 -2.19
CA LYS A 158 -17.43 5.69 -3.45
C LYS A 158 -18.27 6.96 -3.43
N GLU A 159 -19.03 7.20 -2.37
CA GLU A 159 -19.89 8.38 -2.24
C GLU A 159 -19.08 9.68 -2.29
N ASN A 160 -17.88 9.71 -1.69
CA ASN A 160 -16.98 10.86 -1.80
C ASN A 160 -16.68 11.20 -3.27
N LEU A 161 -16.30 10.21 -4.07
CA LEU A 161 -16.00 10.40 -5.49
C LEU A 161 -17.23 10.81 -6.30
N LEU A 162 -18.39 10.24 -6.01
CA LEU A 162 -19.64 10.64 -6.67
C LEU A 162 -20.02 12.11 -6.35
N LYS A 163 -19.81 12.56 -5.11
CA LYS A 163 -19.99 13.96 -4.70
C LYS A 163 -19.01 14.91 -5.41
N GLU A 164 -17.82 14.42 -5.75
CA GLU A 164 -16.81 15.13 -6.55
C GLU A 164 -17.11 15.08 -8.07
N GLY A 165 -18.26 14.52 -8.47
CA GLY A 165 -18.70 14.50 -9.88
C GLY A 165 -18.11 13.36 -10.72
N LYS A 166 -17.51 12.34 -10.10
CA LYS A 166 -16.99 11.19 -10.87
C LYS A 166 -18.15 10.36 -11.44
N PRO A 167 -18.08 9.90 -12.69
CA PRO A 167 -19.11 9.08 -13.31
C PRO A 167 -19.32 7.76 -12.56
N LYS A 168 -20.58 7.41 -12.27
CA LYS A 168 -20.92 6.20 -11.49
C LYS A 168 -20.36 4.90 -12.09
N ASN A 169 -20.25 4.84 -13.41
CA ASN A 169 -19.73 3.69 -14.16
C ASN A 169 -18.21 3.59 -14.14
N GLN A 170 -17.51 4.56 -13.54
CA GLN A 170 -16.06 4.55 -13.34
C GLN A 170 -15.67 4.28 -11.87
N VAL A 171 -16.63 4.16 -10.95
CA VAL A 171 -16.38 3.99 -9.51
C VAL A 171 -16.94 2.67 -9.00
N PHE A 172 -16.05 1.76 -8.61
CA PHE A 172 -16.34 0.39 -8.21
C PHE A 172 -16.00 0.17 -6.72
N VAL A 173 -16.93 -0.37 -5.93
CA VAL A 173 -16.64 -0.80 -4.56
C VAL A 173 -16.10 -2.21 -4.62
N VAL A 174 -14.85 -2.39 -4.23
CA VAL A 174 -14.12 -3.67 -4.36
C VAL A 174 -13.60 -4.22 -3.03
N GLY A 175 -13.73 -3.49 -1.93
CA GLY A 175 -13.12 -3.84 -0.65
C GLY A 175 -11.67 -3.38 -0.56
N ASN A 176 -10.96 -3.88 0.47
CA ASN A 176 -9.56 -3.57 0.68
C ASN A 176 -8.72 -4.81 0.35
N SER A 177 -7.91 -4.70 -0.69
CA SER A 177 -7.04 -5.79 -1.17
C SER A 177 -5.97 -6.26 -0.17
N ALA A 178 -5.72 -5.50 0.90
CA ALA A 178 -4.91 -6.00 2.02
C ALA A 178 -5.53 -7.26 2.68
N ILE A 179 -6.86 -7.40 2.64
CA ILE A 179 -7.54 -8.59 3.17
C ILE A 179 -7.31 -9.78 2.24
N ASP A 180 -7.28 -9.56 0.93
CA ASP A 180 -6.98 -10.62 -0.05
C ASP A 180 -5.54 -11.14 0.11
N MET A 181 -4.63 -10.34 0.67
CA MET A 181 -3.26 -10.75 0.95
C MET A 181 -3.18 -11.93 1.94
N PHE A 182 -4.17 -12.10 2.80
CA PHE A 182 -4.22 -13.25 3.72
C PHE A 182 -4.22 -14.59 3.00
N GLN A 183 -4.73 -14.68 1.77
CA GLN A 183 -4.68 -15.92 0.97
C GLN A 183 -3.24 -16.36 0.67
N TYR A 184 -2.29 -15.41 0.67
CA TYR A 184 -0.89 -15.64 0.35
C TYR A 184 0.01 -15.71 1.59
N THR A 185 -0.45 -15.18 2.73
CA THR A 185 0.35 -15.08 3.97
C THR A 185 -0.06 -16.05 5.05
N LEU A 186 -1.34 -16.47 5.11
CA LEU A 186 -1.79 -17.42 6.12
C LEU A 186 -1.34 -18.84 5.76
N LYS A 187 -0.47 -19.39 6.59
CA LYS A 187 -0.02 -20.79 6.52
C LYS A 187 -0.55 -21.53 7.75
N GLY A 188 -1.25 -22.65 7.54
CA GLY A 188 -1.86 -23.43 8.63
C GLY A 188 -0.84 -24.12 9.54
N ASP A 189 0.40 -24.25 9.07
CA ASP A 189 1.53 -24.91 9.77
C ASP A 189 2.57 -23.90 10.27
N TYR A 190 2.24 -22.59 10.31
CA TYR A 190 3.16 -21.56 10.77
C TYR A 190 3.53 -21.75 12.23
N THR A 191 4.82 -21.85 12.51
CA THR A 191 5.40 -21.97 13.86
C THR A 191 6.33 -20.79 14.14
N ASN A 192 6.31 -20.30 15.36
CA ASN A 192 7.17 -19.22 15.83
C ASN A 192 7.41 -19.37 17.34
N GLU A 193 8.58 -18.95 17.81
CA GLU A 193 8.91 -19.02 19.26
C GLU A 193 7.90 -18.28 20.14
N ALA A 194 7.41 -17.11 19.70
CA ALA A 194 6.40 -16.35 20.43
C ALA A 194 5.06 -17.10 20.55
N LEU A 195 4.66 -17.83 19.49
CA LEU A 195 3.46 -18.67 19.53
C LEU A 195 3.69 -19.89 20.42
N SER A 196 4.88 -20.50 20.36
CA SER A 196 5.24 -21.61 21.26
C SER A 196 5.30 -21.16 22.73
N TRP A 197 5.76 -19.93 22.98
CA TRP A 197 5.77 -19.33 24.33
C TRP A 197 4.37 -19.05 24.87
N GLN A 198 3.38 -18.76 24.00
CA GLN A 198 1.98 -18.59 24.39
C GLN A 198 1.42 -19.87 25.05
N ALA A 199 1.81 -21.04 24.58
CA ALA A 199 1.34 -22.34 25.05
C ALA A 199 -0.20 -22.46 25.01
N ASP A 200 -0.82 -22.79 26.15
CA ASP A 200 -2.27 -22.96 26.31
C ASP A 200 -3.02 -21.67 26.71
N LYS A 201 -2.28 -20.56 26.94
CA LYS A 201 -2.89 -19.27 27.31
C LYS A 201 -3.45 -18.55 26.09
N LYS A 202 -4.43 -17.70 26.29
CA LYS A 202 -4.95 -16.81 25.24
C LYS A 202 -3.91 -15.76 24.87
N MET A 203 -3.87 -15.37 23.59
CA MET A 203 -2.96 -14.35 23.11
C MET A 203 -3.66 -12.99 23.07
N ILE A 204 -2.97 -11.96 23.58
CA ILE A 204 -3.27 -10.55 23.33
C ILE A 204 -2.16 -10.05 22.42
N LEU A 205 -2.51 -9.74 21.15
CA LEU A 205 -1.58 -9.17 20.18
C LEU A 205 -1.65 -7.65 20.27
N VAL A 206 -0.51 -7.02 20.54
CA VAL A 206 -0.39 -5.54 20.65
C VAL A 206 0.34 -4.99 19.45
N THR A 207 -0.09 -3.83 18.97
CA THR A 207 0.66 -2.99 18.02
C THR A 207 0.53 -1.52 18.42
N ALA A 208 1.66 -0.83 18.62
CA ALA A 208 1.72 0.58 18.99
C ALA A 208 3.00 1.23 18.44
N HIS A 209 2.87 2.04 17.38
CA HIS A 209 4.03 2.70 16.74
C HIS A 209 3.67 3.93 15.90
N ARG A 210 2.44 4.44 15.99
CA ARG A 210 2.03 5.62 15.22
C ARG A 210 2.74 6.87 15.73
N ARG A 211 3.13 7.75 14.78
CA ARG A 211 3.86 8.99 15.11
C ARG A 211 3.07 9.90 16.05
N GLU A 212 1.75 9.93 15.91
CA GLU A 212 0.86 10.74 16.75
C GLU A 212 0.88 10.31 18.22
N ASN A 213 1.25 9.07 18.51
CA ASN A 213 1.24 8.49 19.84
C ASN A 213 2.65 8.36 20.45
N LEU A 214 3.68 8.88 19.77
CA LEU A 214 5.07 8.73 20.27
C LEU A 214 5.31 9.47 21.62
N SER A 215 4.57 10.56 21.88
CA SER A 215 4.61 11.28 23.17
C SER A 215 4.00 10.49 24.31
N ASP A 216 3.06 9.59 24.02
CA ASP A 216 2.23 8.92 25.02
C ASP A 216 2.58 7.43 25.14
N LEU A 217 3.71 7.01 24.52
CA LEU A 217 4.11 5.59 24.50
C LEU A 217 4.38 5.02 25.89
N GLU A 218 4.94 5.80 26.80
CA GLU A 218 5.21 5.35 28.18
C GLU A 218 3.90 5.00 28.87
N GLU A 219 2.89 5.87 28.82
CA GLU A 219 1.56 5.62 29.40
C GLU A 219 0.86 4.42 28.75
N ILE A 220 1.02 4.26 27.43
CA ILE A 220 0.47 3.10 26.69
C ILE A 220 1.13 1.81 27.18
N PHE A 221 2.45 1.78 27.36
CA PHE A 221 3.15 0.58 27.81
C PHE A 221 2.92 0.29 29.30
N GLU A 222 2.75 1.31 30.16
CA GLU A 222 2.30 1.12 31.54
C GLU A 222 0.93 0.42 31.58
N GLY A 223 -0.05 0.90 30.79
CA GLY A 223 -1.36 0.24 30.69
C GLY A 223 -1.28 -1.19 30.14
N ILE A 224 -0.39 -1.47 29.19
CA ILE A 224 -0.13 -2.84 28.70
C ILE A 224 0.45 -3.71 29.80
N ALA A 225 1.37 -3.19 30.62
CA ALA A 225 1.97 -3.89 31.75
C ALA A 225 0.92 -4.23 32.82
N GLU A 226 0.02 -3.31 33.14
CA GLU A 226 -1.11 -3.56 34.06
C GLU A 226 -2.01 -4.69 33.54
N ILE A 227 -2.37 -4.67 32.26
CA ILE A 227 -3.14 -5.74 31.63
C ILE A 227 -2.39 -7.07 31.70
N ALA A 228 -1.07 -7.05 31.44
CA ALA A 228 -0.24 -8.25 31.52
C ALA A 228 -0.25 -8.87 32.91
N ASP A 229 -0.15 -8.06 33.96
CA ASP A 229 -0.17 -8.50 35.35
C ASP A 229 -1.55 -9.02 35.78
N GLU A 230 -2.62 -8.33 35.41
CA GLU A 230 -3.99 -8.73 35.77
C GLU A 230 -4.38 -10.08 35.11
N PHE A 231 -3.98 -10.30 33.86
CA PHE A 231 -4.38 -11.46 33.10
C PHE A 231 -3.28 -12.54 32.96
N LYS A 232 -2.16 -12.43 33.70
CA LYS A 232 -0.98 -13.31 33.58
C LYS A 232 -1.27 -14.81 33.66
N GLU A 233 -2.31 -15.21 34.40
CA GLU A 233 -2.68 -16.62 34.56
C GLU A 233 -3.41 -17.19 33.34
N THR A 234 -4.10 -16.35 32.57
CA THR A 234 -4.97 -16.77 31.46
C THR A 234 -4.52 -16.30 30.10
N HIS A 235 -3.71 -15.24 30.02
CA HIS A 235 -3.28 -14.62 28.78
C HIS A 235 -1.77 -14.40 28.74
N LYS A 236 -1.24 -14.28 27.53
CA LYS A 236 0.09 -13.76 27.23
C LYS A 236 0.03 -12.65 26.23
N ILE A 237 0.80 -11.58 26.42
CA ILE A 237 0.90 -10.45 25.53
C ILE A 237 2.05 -10.68 24.57
N ILE A 238 1.78 -10.57 23.26
CA ILE A 238 2.81 -10.60 22.21
C ILE A 238 2.79 -9.23 21.53
N TYR A 239 3.93 -8.56 21.53
CA TYR A 239 4.12 -7.27 20.89
C TYR A 239 5.24 -7.35 19.86
N PRO A 240 4.92 -7.45 18.55
CA PRO A 240 5.90 -7.31 17.49
C PRO A 240 6.41 -5.87 17.46
N ILE A 241 7.58 -5.66 18.08
CA ILE A 241 8.13 -4.31 18.30
C ILE A 241 8.56 -3.66 16.98
N HIS A 242 8.17 -2.40 16.78
CA HIS A 242 8.58 -1.61 15.63
C HIS A 242 10.05 -1.19 15.73
N MET A 243 10.76 -1.11 14.59
CA MET A 243 12.20 -0.79 14.54
C MET A 243 12.55 0.66 14.89
N ASN A 244 11.57 1.55 15.05
CA ASN A 244 11.78 2.93 15.49
C ASN A 244 12.47 2.95 16.86
N PRO A 245 13.63 3.64 17.02
CA PRO A 245 14.36 3.70 18.29
C PRO A 245 13.52 4.22 19.47
N LEU A 246 12.65 5.21 19.26
CA LEU A 246 11.77 5.74 20.30
C LEU A 246 10.78 4.71 20.82
N VAL A 247 10.23 3.89 19.92
CA VAL A 247 9.32 2.80 20.31
C VAL A 247 10.07 1.73 21.10
N ARG A 248 11.30 1.40 20.68
CA ARG A 248 12.14 0.39 21.33
C ARG A 248 12.66 0.83 22.69
N GLN A 249 12.81 2.14 22.90
CA GLN A 249 13.25 2.69 24.18
C GLN A 249 12.11 2.72 25.20
N ALA A 250 10.87 2.98 24.76
CA ALA A 250 9.69 3.04 25.62
C ALA A 250 9.16 1.65 26.01
N ALA A 251 9.35 0.63 25.16
CA ALA A 251 8.94 -0.76 25.39
C ALA A 251 9.96 -1.56 26.21
#